data_e989663431b0592805cfc05a134bc405
#
_entry.id   e989663431b0592805cfc05a134bc405
#
_cell.length_a   1.000
_cell.length_b   1.000
_cell.length_c   1.000
_cell.angle_alpha   90.00
_cell.angle_beta   90.00
_cell.angle_gamma   90.00
#
_symmetry.space_group_name_H-M   'P 1'
#
loop_
_entity.id
_entity.type
_entity.pdbx_description
1 polymer ?
#
loop_
_entity_poly.entity_id
_entity_poly.type
_entity_poly.pdbx_seq_one_letter_code
_entity_poly.pdbx_strand_id
1 'polypeptide(L)'
;MTFWWCIGAVLVSGAVLAGSWCVQRFAGRFCLRRDAERREKYLNSVLWMLFSGTEECAHCPEAMSSRDRRLIAEDIADLVDSTYGLDPAPLRRIVERQRLDVFLLRRIRRNGGYRRAYYLHLLSRMPVDEKTVRAVERYTHSRNRYVRFCALSVQMMADMSALSSKIDAYSHRLSYFELSEVLRMLRQNVQPVDYEPLILSPNRNLRMLGLSVVWRFGIEDAEEILLRIVAQCDYASRSGKIRGRNESRSAQGTAALYCPAGILRERFAGIHS
;
A
#
# COMPACT_ATOMS: atom_id res chain seq x y z
N MET A 1 -51.86 -1.80 -39.03
CA MET A 1 -51.60 -2.92 -38.08
C MET A 1 -50.15 -2.97 -37.55
N THR A 2 -49.15 -2.66 -38.35
CA THR A 2 -47.71 -2.70 -37.93
C THR A 2 -47.33 -1.72 -36.81
N PHE A 3 -47.96 -0.54 -36.78
CA PHE A 3 -47.68 0.51 -35.78
C PHE A 3 -47.97 0.07 -34.32
N TRP A 4 -49.07 -0.64 -34.08
CA TRP A 4 -49.43 -1.16 -32.77
C TRP A 4 -48.50 -2.27 -32.27
N TRP A 5 -47.98 -3.08 -33.20
CA TRP A 5 -46.96 -4.09 -32.88
C TRP A 5 -45.63 -3.46 -32.43
N CYS A 6 -45.22 -2.37 -33.07
CA CYS A 6 -44.00 -1.65 -32.68
C CYS A 6 -44.13 -1.04 -31.27
N ILE A 7 -45.26 -0.42 -30.95
CA ILE A 7 -45.54 0.14 -29.63
C ILE A 7 -45.53 -0.96 -28.56
N GLY A 8 -46.18 -2.08 -28.80
CA GLY A 8 -46.20 -3.23 -27.91
C GLY A 8 -44.80 -3.78 -27.64
N ALA A 9 -43.96 -3.92 -28.68
CA ALA A 9 -42.58 -4.38 -28.54
C ALA A 9 -41.70 -3.42 -27.69
N VAL A 10 -41.86 -2.10 -27.87
CA VAL A 10 -41.17 -1.09 -27.11
C VAL A 10 -41.58 -1.12 -25.62
N LEU A 11 -42.86 -1.24 -25.34
CA LEU A 11 -43.36 -1.33 -23.95
C LEU A 11 -42.88 -2.60 -23.24
N VAL A 12 -42.90 -3.75 -23.93
CA VAL A 12 -42.38 -5.00 -23.37
C VAL A 12 -40.87 -4.93 -23.11
N SER A 13 -40.08 -4.40 -24.03
CA SER A 13 -38.64 -4.25 -23.84
C SER A 13 -38.33 -3.27 -22.70
N GLY A 14 -39.05 -2.17 -22.58
CA GLY A 14 -38.95 -1.24 -21.48
C GLY A 14 -39.29 -1.88 -20.12
N ALA A 15 -40.34 -2.68 -20.05
CA ALA A 15 -40.70 -3.40 -18.84
C ALA A 15 -39.66 -4.45 -18.42
N VAL A 16 -39.08 -5.18 -19.40
CA VAL A 16 -37.98 -6.15 -19.12
C VAL A 16 -36.73 -5.46 -18.61
N LEU A 17 -36.35 -4.33 -19.22
CA LEU A 17 -35.20 -3.55 -18.77
C LEU A 17 -35.39 -2.97 -17.35
N ALA A 18 -36.60 -2.39 -17.11
CA ALA A 18 -36.93 -1.86 -15.79
C ALA A 18 -36.96 -2.98 -14.72
N GLY A 19 -37.55 -4.13 -15.06
CA GLY A 19 -37.56 -5.30 -14.17
C GLY A 19 -36.15 -5.83 -13.86
N SER A 20 -35.32 -5.95 -14.90
CA SER A 20 -33.92 -6.35 -14.73
C SER A 20 -33.14 -5.37 -13.84
N TRP A 21 -33.32 -4.06 -14.06
CA TRP A 21 -32.69 -3.03 -13.24
C TRP A 21 -33.17 -3.07 -11.78
N CYS A 22 -34.45 -3.23 -11.54
CA CYS A 22 -35.01 -3.41 -10.19
C CYS A 22 -34.43 -4.64 -9.50
N VAL A 23 -34.41 -5.80 -10.18
CA VAL A 23 -33.84 -7.04 -9.62
C VAL A 23 -32.38 -6.87 -9.26
N GLN A 24 -31.57 -6.25 -10.14
CA GLN A 24 -30.16 -5.99 -9.86
C GLN A 24 -29.98 -5.07 -8.65
N ARG A 25 -30.80 -4.03 -8.53
CA ARG A 25 -30.74 -3.07 -7.42
C ARG A 25 -31.19 -3.68 -6.09
N PHE A 26 -32.25 -4.49 -6.09
CA PHE A 26 -32.69 -5.20 -4.90
C PHE A 26 -31.75 -6.32 -4.48
N ALA A 27 -31.28 -7.13 -5.44
CA ALA A 27 -30.26 -8.16 -5.18
C ALA A 27 -28.96 -7.55 -4.62
N GLY A 28 -28.52 -6.41 -5.17
CA GLY A 28 -27.35 -5.69 -4.66
C GLY A 28 -27.54 -5.22 -3.21
N ARG A 29 -28.66 -4.63 -2.87
CA ARG A 29 -28.96 -4.18 -1.49
C ARG A 29 -29.09 -5.35 -0.51
N PHE A 30 -29.71 -6.44 -0.93
CA PHE A 30 -29.86 -7.63 -0.10
C PHE A 30 -28.49 -8.29 0.15
N CYS A 31 -27.66 -8.37 -0.89
CA CYS A 31 -26.29 -8.86 -0.75
C CYS A 31 -25.44 -7.98 0.19
N LEU A 32 -25.57 -6.64 0.10
CA LEU A 32 -24.85 -5.71 0.96
C LEU A 32 -25.26 -5.83 2.44
N ARG A 33 -26.57 -5.94 2.73
CA ARG A 33 -27.05 -6.15 4.11
C ARG A 33 -26.52 -7.46 4.70
N ARG A 34 -26.61 -8.54 3.92
CA ARG A 34 -26.11 -9.86 4.36
C ARG A 34 -24.60 -9.87 4.53
N ASP A 35 -23.86 -9.12 3.74
CA ASP A 35 -22.43 -8.94 3.94
C ASP A 35 -22.12 -8.09 5.16
N ALA A 36 -22.89 -7.05 5.45
CA ALA A 36 -22.73 -6.23 6.64
C ALA A 36 -22.96 -7.04 7.93
N GLU A 37 -24.04 -7.83 7.99
CA GLU A 37 -24.32 -8.72 9.13
C GLU A 37 -23.20 -9.77 9.33
N ARG A 38 -22.66 -10.32 8.23
CA ARG A 38 -21.54 -11.26 8.30
C ARG A 38 -20.25 -10.57 8.74
N ARG A 39 -19.97 -9.37 8.21
CA ARG A 39 -18.82 -8.54 8.62
C ARG A 39 -18.88 -8.26 10.12
N GLU A 40 -19.99 -7.78 10.61
CA GLU A 40 -20.18 -7.51 12.04
C GLU A 40 -19.88 -8.74 12.90
N LYS A 41 -20.41 -9.90 12.51
CA LYS A 41 -20.15 -11.16 13.21
C LYS A 41 -18.68 -11.53 13.25
N TYR A 42 -17.97 -11.45 12.09
CA TYR A 42 -16.55 -11.79 12.02
C TYR A 42 -15.70 -10.75 12.73
N LEU A 43 -15.98 -9.46 12.52
CA LEU A 43 -15.25 -8.36 13.15
C LEU A 43 -15.33 -8.44 14.67
N ASN A 44 -16.51 -8.63 15.23
CA ASN A 44 -16.69 -8.79 16.67
C ASN A 44 -15.89 -9.99 17.20
N SER A 45 -15.85 -11.09 16.48
CA SER A 45 -15.06 -12.27 16.86
C SER A 45 -13.56 -12.00 16.80
N VAL A 46 -13.10 -11.27 15.78
CA VAL A 46 -11.68 -10.87 15.64
C VAL A 46 -11.29 -9.90 16.76
N LEU A 47 -12.12 -8.87 17.01
CA LEU A 47 -11.88 -7.91 18.08
C LEU A 47 -11.86 -8.59 19.45
N TRP A 48 -12.79 -9.50 19.70
CA TRP A 48 -12.81 -10.24 20.96
C TRP A 48 -11.51 -11.03 21.18
N MET A 49 -11.00 -11.73 20.15
CA MET A 49 -9.74 -12.46 20.24
C MET A 49 -8.51 -11.57 20.45
N LEU A 50 -8.53 -10.36 19.89
CA LEU A 50 -7.41 -9.42 20.03
C LEU A 50 -7.35 -8.80 21.43
N PHE A 51 -8.52 -8.55 22.04
CA PHE A 51 -8.60 -7.80 23.30
C PHE A 51 -8.85 -8.67 24.54
N SER A 52 -9.37 -9.89 24.39
CA SER A 52 -9.67 -10.77 25.56
C SER A 52 -8.45 -11.46 26.15
N GLY A 53 -7.32 -11.48 25.43
CA GLY A 53 -6.11 -12.18 25.87
C GLY A 53 -6.25 -13.70 26.03
N THR A 54 -7.43 -14.24 25.79
CA THR A 54 -7.67 -15.68 25.91
C THR A 54 -7.14 -16.44 24.72
N GLU A 55 -6.39 -17.50 25.00
CA GLU A 55 -5.81 -18.35 23.94
C GLU A 55 -6.88 -19.18 23.19
N GLU A 56 -8.11 -19.24 23.73
CA GLU A 56 -9.20 -20.00 23.15
C GLU A 56 -9.82 -19.31 21.95
N CYS A 57 -9.38 -19.70 20.77
CA CYS A 57 -10.01 -19.34 19.49
C CYS A 57 -11.43 -19.92 19.31
N ALA A 58 -12.11 -20.39 20.39
CA ALA A 58 -13.38 -21.07 20.29
C ALA A 58 -14.50 -20.24 19.66
N HIS A 59 -14.41 -18.92 19.77
CA HIS A 59 -15.47 -17.99 19.33
C HIS A 59 -15.34 -17.47 17.90
N CYS A 60 -14.23 -17.78 17.18
CA CYS A 60 -14.15 -17.39 15.78
C CYS A 60 -14.82 -18.42 14.88
N PRO A 61 -15.96 -18.10 14.27
CA PRO A 61 -16.62 -19.03 13.35
C PRO A 61 -15.71 -19.29 12.15
N GLU A 62 -15.60 -20.56 11.74
CA GLU A 62 -14.87 -20.92 10.55
C GLU A 62 -15.48 -20.27 9.30
N ALA A 63 -14.64 -19.76 8.43
CA ALA A 63 -15.09 -19.21 7.16
C ALA A 63 -15.57 -20.36 6.25
N MET A 64 -16.88 -20.46 6.06
CA MET A 64 -17.50 -21.53 5.26
C MET A 64 -17.33 -21.30 3.75
N SER A 65 -17.15 -20.05 3.32
CA SER A 65 -17.07 -19.73 1.90
C SER A 65 -15.85 -18.89 1.54
N SER A 66 -15.51 -18.88 0.23
CA SER A 66 -14.49 -17.95 -0.30
C SER A 66 -14.86 -16.48 -0.13
N ARG A 67 -16.15 -16.16 0.00
CA ARG A 67 -16.65 -14.81 0.25
C ARG A 67 -16.37 -14.42 1.70
N ASP A 68 -16.63 -15.31 2.64
CA ASP A 68 -16.38 -15.07 4.07
C ASP A 68 -14.89 -14.87 4.31
N ARG A 69 -14.01 -15.71 3.73
CA ARG A 69 -12.55 -15.52 3.83
C ARG A 69 -12.08 -14.18 3.28
N ARG A 70 -12.71 -13.69 2.21
CA ARG A 70 -12.39 -12.37 1.67
C ARG A 70 -12.83 -11.27 2.62
N LEU A 71 -14.04 -11.35 3.19
CA LEU A 71 -14.54 -10.37 4.17
C LEU A 71 -13.64 -10.33 5.41
N ILE A 72 -13.28 -11.48 5.96
CA ILE A 72 -12.35 -11.54 7.11
C ILE A 72 -11.00 -10.92 6.75
N ALA A 73 -10.48 -11.19 5.55
CA ALA A 73 -9.22 -10.63 5.11
C ALA A 73 -9.28 -9.10 4.94
N GLU A 74 -10.40 -8.57 4.44
CA GLU A 74 -10.68 -7.13 4.35
C GLU A 74 -10.77 -6.50 5.75
N ASP A 75 -11.52 -7.12 6.66
CA ASP A 75 -11.72 -6.62 8.02
C ASP A 75 -10.41 -6.61 8.83
N ILE A 76 -9.56 -7.64 8.67
CA ILE A 76 -8.22 -7.65 9.27
C ILE A 76 -7.35 -6.53 8.68
N ALA A 77 -7.39 -6.31 7.37
CA ALA A 77 -6.62 -5.25 6.74
C ALA A 77 -7.07 -3.87 7.22
N ASP A 78 -8.38 -3.62 7.28
CA ASP A 78 -8.96 -2.38 7.78
C ASP A 78 -8.58 -2.14 9.26
N LEU A 79 -8.57 -3.20 10.08
CA LEU A 79 -8.18 -3.14 11.48
C LEU A 79 -6.69 -2.79 11.64
N VAL A 80 -5.80 -3.48 10.90
CA VAL A 80 -4.35 -3.19 10.90
C VAL A 80 -4.09 -1.78 10.40
N ASP A 81 -4.84 -1.29 9.41
CA ASP A 81 -4.68 0.06 8.88
C ASP A 81 -5.17 1.15 9.87
N SER A 82 -6.11 0.83 10.75
CA SER A 82 -6.66 1.77 11.75
C SER A 82 -5.98 1.72 13.13
N THR A 83 -5.16 0.71 13.40
CA THR A 83 -4.55 0.47 14.72
C THR A 83 -3.03 0.55 14.64
N TYR A 84 -2.39 1.11 15.68
CA TYR A 84 -0.93 1.19 15.78
C TYR A 84 -0.42 0.21 16.83
N GLY A 85 0.75 -0.40 16.57
CA GLY A 85 1.40 -1.28 17.53
C GLY A 85 0.59 -2.53 17.87
N LEU A 86 -0.18 -3.04 16.93
CA LEU A 86 -0.99 -4.24 17.13
C LEU A 86 -0.09 -5.47 17.27
N ASP A 87 -0.34 -6.28 18.31
CA ASP A 87 0.37 -7.55 18.48
C ASP A 87 0.06 -8.49 17.29
N PRO A 88 1.09 -8.95 16.56
CA PRO A 88 0.89 -9.85 15.43
C PRO A 88 0.49 -11.28 15.84
N ALA A 89 0.71 -11.71 17.10
CA ALA A 89 0.50 -13.09 17.51
C ALA A 89 -0.97 -13.54 17.44
N PRO A 90 -1.96 -12.79 17.95
CA PRO A 90 -3.37 -13.14 17.79
C PRO A 90 -3.82 -13.13 16.33
N LEU A 91 -3.34 -12.14 15.53
CA LEU A 91 -3.66 -12.09 14.10
C LEU A 91 -3.11 -13.30 13.36
N ARG A 92 -1.90 -13.75 13.67
CA ARG A 92 -1.30 -14.94 13.07
C ARG A 92 -2.17 -16.17 13.30
N ARG A 93 -2.66 -16.36 14.52
CA ARG A 93 -3.58 -17.47 14.86
C ARG A 93 -4.86 -17.44 14.02
N ILE A 94 -5.43 -16.25 13.81
CA ILE A 94 -6.63 -16.11 12.95
C ILE A 94 -6.31 -16.45 11.49
N VAL A 95 -5.21 -15.91 10.96
CA VAL A 95 -4.78 -16.15 9.57
C VAL A 95 -4.55 -17.63 9.32
N GLU A 96 -3.86 -18.32 10.23
CA GLU A 96 -3.57 -19.76 10.13
C GLU A 96 -4.85 -20.61 10.25
N ARG A 97 -5.71 -20.34 11.23
CA ARG A 97 -6.97 -21.07 11.43
C ARG A 97 -7.89 -20.97 10.22
N GLN A 98 -8.03 -19.77 9.65
CA GLN A 98 -8.88 -19.51 8.49
C GLN A 98 -8.19 -19.83 7.16
N ARG A 99 -6.90 -20.21 7.19
CA ARG A 99 -6.05 -20.45 6.02
C ARG A 99 -6.10 -19.32 5.00
N LEU A 100 -6.06 -18.06 5.52
CA LEU A 100 -6.19 -16.86 4.69
C LEU A 100 -4.99 -16.68 3.77
N ASP A 101 -3.80 -17.01 4.19
CA ASP A 101 -2.57 -17.03 3.42
C ASP A 101 -2.70 -17.91 2.16
N VAL A 102 -3.12 -19.15 2.33
CA VAL A 102 -3.35 -20.11 1.22
C VAL A 102 -4.46 -19.60 0.28
N PHE A 103 -5.53 -19.06 0.86
CA PHE A 103 -6.65 -18.50 0.08
C PHE A 103 -6.18 -17.32 -0.77
N LEU A 104 -5.47 -16.36 -0.17
CA LEU A 104 -4.97 -15.17 -0.86
C LEU A 104 -3.93 -15.53 -1.92
N LEU A 105 -2.97 -16.41 -1.62
CA LEU A 105 -1.99 -16.89 -2.60
C LEU A 105 -2.65 -17.55 -3.82
N ARG A 106 -3.71 -18.36 -3.60
CA ARG A 106 -4.49 -18.95 -4.69
C ARG A 106 -5.16 -17.88 -5.55
N ARG A 107 -5.71 -16.83 -4.91
CA ARG A 107 -6.32 -15.69 -5.61
C ARG A 107 -5.29 -14.87 -6.39
N ILE A 108 -4.13 -14.61 -5.81
CA ILE A 108 -3.02 -13.90 -6.45
C ILE A 108 -2.54 -14.64 -7.70
N ARG A 109 -2.45 -15.99 -7.64
CA ARG A 109 -2.04 -16.81 -8.80
C ARG A 109 -3.09 -16.80 -9.92
N ARG A 110 -4.37 -16.85 -9.59
CA ARG A 110 -5.49 -16.94 -10.56
C ARG A 110 -5.88 -15.61 -11.18
N ASN A 111 -5.57 -14.49 -10.56
CA ASN A 111 -5.94 -13.16 -11.03
C ASN A 111 -4.76 -12.44 -11.67
N GLY A 112 -5.06 -11.37 -12.43
CA GLY A 112 -4.09 -10.47 -13.04
C GLY A 112 -4.37 -9.01 -12.70
N GLY A 113 -3.45 -8.11 -13.10
CA GLY A 113 -3.64 -6.66 -12.99
C GLY A 113 -4.03 -6.18 -11.59
N TYR A 114 -5.03 -5.32 -11.52
CA TYR A 114 -5.50 -4.71 -10.27
C TYR A 114 -6.05 -5.72 -9.26
N ARG A 115 -6.70 -6.79 -9.71
CA ARG A 115 -7.21 -7.82 -8.79
C ARG A 115 -6.08 -8.55 -8.09
N ARG A 116 -4.97 -8.80 -8.77
CA ARG A 116 -3.77 -9.36 -8.15
C ARG A 116 -3.17 -8.40 -7.14
N ALA A 117 -3.02 -7.12 -7.50
CA ALA A 117 -2.52 -6.09 -6.61
C ALA A 117 -3.38 -5.97 -5.34
N TYR A 118 -4.70 -6.01 -5.48
CA TYR A 118 -5.63 -6.00 -4.37
C TYR A 118 -5.41 -7.16 -3.38
N TYR A 119 -5.27 -8.41 -3.86
CA TYR A 119 -5.00 -9.55 -2.98
C TYR A 119 -3.60 -9.52 -2.37
N LEU A 120 -2.61 -8.97 -3.07
CA LEU A 120 -1.28 -8.71 -2.51
C LEU A 120 -1.33 -7.63 -1.42
N HIS A 121 -2.13 -6.59 -1.62
CA HIS A 121 -2.35 -5.56 -0.61
C HIS A 121 -2.99 -6.14 0.66
N LEU A 122 -4.05 -6.96 0.54
CA LEU A 122 -4.61 -7.66 1.70
C LEU A 122 -3.56 -8.54 2.40
N LEU A 123 -2.75 -9.26 1.63
CA LEU A 123 -1.71 -10.13 2.17
C LEU A 123 -0.63 -9.33 2.91
N SER A 124 -0.31 -8.10 2.48
CA SER A 124 0.67 -7.24 3.15
C SER A 124 0.21 -6.71 4.51
N ARG A 125 -1.08 -6.85 4.85
CA ARG A 125 -1.64 -6.47 6.15
C ARG A 125 -1.69 -7.63 7.14
N MET A 126 -1.25 -8.81 6.72
CA MET A 126 -1.31 -10.02 7.52
C MET A 126 0.09 -10.46 7.94
N PRO A 127 0.23 -11.02 9.14
CA PRO A 127 1.45 -11.71 9.51
C PRO A 127 1.57 -12.96 8.64
N VAL A 128 2.56 -12.96 7.76
CA VAL A 128 2.81 -14.04 6.79
C VAL A 128 4.10 -14.79 7.11
N ASP A 129 4.14 -16.06 6.75
CA ASP A 129 5.32 -16.90 6.88
C ASP A 129 6.32 -16.67 5.74
N GLU A 130 7.54 -17.14 5.94
CA GLU A 130 8.62 -17.01 4.95
C GLU A 130 8.27 -17.71 3.61
N LYS A 131 7.52 -18.81 3.66
CA LYS A 131 7.09 -19.53 2.45
C LYS A 131 6.17 -18.67 1.59
N THR A 132 5.28 -17.94 2.25
CA THR A 132 4.37 -16.97 1.59
C THR A 132 5.16 -15.81 1.00
N VAL A 133 6.14 -15.27 1.71
CA VAL A 133 7.03 -14.20 1.23
C VAL A 133 7.78 -14.66 -0.03
N ARG A 134 8.41 -15.82 0.00
CA ARG A 134 9.10 -16.40 -1.18
C ARG A 134 8.14 -16.64 -2.36
N ALA A 135 6.90 -17.07 -2.11
CA ALA A 135 5.92 -17.28 -3.17
C ALA A 135 5.49 -15.98 -3.87
N VAL A 136 5.61 -14.84 -3.18
CA VAL A 136 5.26 -13.50 -3.68
C VAL A 136 6.43 -12.82 -4.39
N GLU A 137 7.67 -13.18 -4.09
CA GLU A 137 8.90 -12.55 -4.59
C GLU A 137 8.90 -12.33 -6.11
N ARG A 138 8.47 -13.32 -6.89
CA ARG A 138 8.39 -13.22 -8.36
C ARG A 138 7.54 -12.05 -8.86
N TYR A 139 6.65 -11.51 -8.04
CA TYR A 139 5.78 -10.40 -8.42
C TYR A 139 6.43 -9.03 -8.21
N THR A 140 7.57 -8.94 -7.51
CA THR A 140 8.36 -7.71 -7.38
C THR A 140 8.95 -7.25 -8.71
N HIS A 141 9.06 -8.16 -9.68
CA HIS A 141 9.51 -7.87 -11.05
C HIS A 141 8.36 -7.74 -12.05
N SER A 142 7.12 -7.64 -11.57
CA SER A 142 5.94 -7.50 -12.44
C SER A 142 6.01 -6.22 -13.28
N ARG A 143 5.54 -6.30 -14.54
CA ARG A 143 5.36 -5.11 -15.40
C ARG A 143 4.31 -4.13 -14.83
N ASN A 144 3.31 -4.65 -14.12
CA ASN A 144 2.28 -3.83 -13.48
C ASN A 144 2.84 -3.21 -12.19
N ARG A 145 2.89 -1.88 -12.14
CA ARG A 145 3.44 -1.10 -11.02
C ARG A 145 2.76 -1.43 -9.68
N TYR A 146 1.43 -1.53 -9.67
CA TYR A 146 0.68 -1.80 -8.45
C TYR A 146 0.96 -3.20 -7.91
N VAL A 147 1.05 -4.20 -8.80
CA VAL A 147 1.41 -5.57 -8.42
C VAL A 147 2.81 -5.60 -7.83
N ARG A 148 3.74 -4.93 -8.47
CA ARG A 148 5.15 -4.86 -8.07
C ARG A 148 5.31 -4.22 -6.69
N PHE A 149 4.67 -3.06 -6.48
CA PHE A 149 4.73 -2.37 -5.19
C PHE A 149 4.04 -3.16 -4.08
N CYS A 150 2.84 -3.71 -4.31
CA CYS A 150 2.16 -4.53 -3.30
C CYS A 150 2.96 -5.80 -2.95
N ALA A 151 3.68 -6.40 -3.90
CA ALA A 151 4.58 -7.52 -3.60
C ALA A 151 5.77 -7.09 -2.73
N LEU A 152 6.37 -5.93 -3.02
CA LEU A 152 7.40 -5.32 -2.17
C LEU A 152 6.85 -5.04 -0.76
N SER A 153 5.62 -4.53 -0.65
CA SER A 153 4.96 -4.27 0.64
C SER A 153 4.82 -5.54 1.49
N VAL A 154 4.47 -6.68 0.88
CA VAL A 154 4.42 -7.98 1.59
C VAL A 154 5.79 -8.34 2.16
N GLN A 155 6.85 -8.15 1.38
CA GLN A 155 8.22 -8.45 1.84
C GLN A 155 8.67 -7.51 2.97
N MET A 156 8.37 -6.20 2.86
CA MET A 156 8.71 -5.21 3.89
C MET A 156 7.97 -5.49 5.20
N MET A 157 6.67 -5.80 5.14
CA MET A 157 5.87 -6.08 6.33
C MET A 157 6.25 -7.38 7.03
N ALA A 158 6.75 -8.37 6.29
CA ALA A 158 7.24 -9.62 6.88
C ALA A 158 8.54 -9.45 7.66
N ASP A 159 9.37 -8.49 7.24
CA ASP A 159 10.64 -8.17 7.90
C ASP A 159 10.93 -6.68 7.73
N MET A 160 10.50 -5.91 8.72
CA MET A 160 10.68 -4.45 8.73
C MET A 160 12.14 -4.05 9.00
N SER A 161 12.93 -4.90 9.65
CA SER A 161 14.36 -4.62 9.90
C SER A 161 15.15 -4.56 8.58
N ALA A 162 14.76 -5.33 7.59
CA ALA A 162 15.36 -5.35 6.26
C ALA A 162 14.72 -4.34 5.27
N LEU A 163 13.89 -3.40 5.73
CA LEU A 163 13.17 -2.45 4.87
C LEU A 163 14.14 -1.67 3.95
N SER A 164 15.22 -1.13 4.51
CA SER A 164 16.19 -0.34 3.75
C SER A 164 16.85 -1.16 2.64
N SER A 165 17.25 -2.40 2.93
CA SER A 165 17.86 -3.29 1.94
C SER A 165 16.89 -3.69 0.84
N LYS A 166 15.61 -3.89 1.16
CA LYS A 166 14.56 -4.21 0.18
C LYS A 166 14.24 -3.04 -0.74
N ILE A 167 14.24 -1.81 -0.20
CA ILE A 167 14.07 -0.59 -0.98
C ILE A 167 15.31 -0.34 -1.85
N ASP A 168 16.51 -0.62 -1.33
CA ASP A 168 17.75 -0.48 -2.09
C ASP A 168 17.80 -1.43 -3.30
N ALA A 169 17.37 -2.68 -3.10
CA ALA A 169 17.26 -3.67 -4.17
C ALA A 169 16.14 -3.38 -5.18
N TYR A 170 15.21 -2.45 -4.86
CA TYR A 170 14.08 -2.14 -5.73
C TYR A 170 14.52 -1.23 -6.88
N SER A 171 14.61 -1.81 -8.08
CA SER A 171 15.15 -1.17 -9.28
C SER A 171 14.32 -0.01 -9.84
N HIS A 172 13.10 0.20 -9.34
CA HIS A 172 12.18 1.19 -9.85
C HIS A 172 12.03 2.38 -8.89
N ARG A 173 11.72 3.55 -9.44
CA ARG A 173 11.48 4.74 -8.63
C ARG A 173 10.15 4.60 -7.87
N LEU A 174 10.18 4.83 -6.57
CA LEU A 174 8.99 4.97 -5.76
C LEU A 174 8.27 6.28 -6.11
N SER A 175 6.94 6.21 -6.26
CA SER A 175 6.11 7.40 -6.36
C SER A 175 5.86 7.99 -4.99
N TYR A 176 5.31 9.20 -4.96
CA TYR A 176 4.88 9.85 -3.73
C TYR A 176 3.85 8.99 -2.96
N PHE A 177 2.90 8.38 -3.67
CA PHE A 177 1.93 7.47 -3.05
C PHE A 177 2.60 6.24 -2.43
N GLU A 178 3.49 5.57 -3.16
CA GLU A 178 4.22 4.40 -2.65
C GLU A 178 5.10 4.76 -1.45
N LEU A 179 5.72 5.93 -1.49
CA LEU A 179 6.51 6.45 -0.38
C LEU A 179 5.66 6.74 0.86
N SER A 180 4.49 7.37 0.67
CA SER A 180 3.53 7.61 1.75
C SER A 180 3.04 6.30 2.38
N GLU A 181 2.90 5.26 1.58
CA GLU A 181 2.51 3.94 2.04
C GLU A 181 3.62 3.27 2.87
N VAL A 182 4.89 3.43 2.46
CA VAL A 182 6.04 2.97 3.25
C VAL A 182 6.11 3.71 4.60
N LEU A 183 5.90 5.03 4.61
CA LEU A 183 5.86 5.81 5.85
C LEU A 183 4.71 5.37 6.77
N ARG A 184 3.56 5.02 6.20
CA ARG A 184 2.44 4.47 6.95
C ARG A 184 2.80 3.14 7.62
N MET A 185 3.47 2.24 6.89
CA MET A 185 3.94 0.95 7.43
C MET A 185 4.93 1.16 8.57
N LEU A 186 5.88 2.08 8.44
CA LEU A 186 6.84 2.43 9.50
C LEU A 186 6.11 2.93 10.75
N ARG A 187 5.15 3.81 10.59
CA ARG A 187 4.35 4.35 11.69
C ARG A 187 3.51 3.27 12.39
N GLN A 188 2.91 2.37 11.63
CA GLN A 188 2.08 1.28 12.19
C GLN A 188 2.89 0.31 13.04
N ASN A 189 4.10 -0.01 12.62
CA ASN A 189 4.97 -0.94 13.34
C ASN A 189 5.80 -0.27 14.45
N VAL A 190 5.66 1.04 14.66
CA VAL A 190 6.40 1.80 15.69
C VAL A 190 7.91 1.52 15.63
N GLN A 191 8.45 1.34 14.43
CA GLN A 191 9.86 1.04 14.24
C GLN A 191 10.68 2.33 14.24
N PRO A 192 11.72 2.40 15.07
CA PRO A 192 12.69 3.49 14.98
C PRO A 192 13.41 3.41 13.64
N VAL A 193 13.48 4.53 12.95
CA VAL A 193 14.16 4.62 11.65
C VAL A 193 15.34 5.57 11.81
N ASP A 194 16.54 5.05 11.59
CA ASP A 194 17.71 5.90 11.44
C ASP A 194 17.63 6.60 10.08
N TYR A 195 17.35 7.89 10.12
CA TYR A 195 17.15 8.70 8.91
C TYR A 195 18.45 9.15 8.25
N GLU A 196 19.54 9.27 9.02
CA GLU A 196 20.82 9.78 8.50
C GLU A 196 21.38 8.93 7.36
N PRO A 197 21.58 7.60 7.55
CA PRO A 197 22.07 6.75 6.47
C PRO A 197 21.12 6.71 5.26
N LEU A 198 19.81 6.90 5.49
CA LEU A 198 18.85 6.97 4.40
C LEU A 198 19.04 8.23 3.56
N ILE A 199 19.19 9.40 4.20
CA ILE A 199 19.38 10.68 3.51
C ILE A 199 20.73 10.72 2.76
N LEU A 200 21.78 10.13 3.32
CA LEU A 200 23.10 10.09 2.73
C LEU A 200 23.28 8.98 1.70
N SER A 201 22.30 8.10 1.54
CA SER A 201 22.37 6.97 0.60
C SER A 201 22.54 7.43 -0.85
N PRO A 202 23.35 6.73 -1.67
CA PRO A 202 23.40 6.95 -3.11
C PRO A 202 22.08 6.59 -3.81
N ASN A 203 21.27 5.71 -3.19
CA ASN A 203 19.98 5.30 -3.75
C ASN A 203 18.93 6.40 -3.56
N ARG A 204 18.34 6.84 -4.67
CA ARG A 204 17.32 7.88 -4.67
C ARG A 204 16.10 7.52 -3.83
N ASN A 205 15.62 6.28 -3.87
CA ASN A 205 14.44 5.87 -3.12
C ASN A 205 14.69 5.98 -1.61
N LEU A 206 15.87 5.58 -1.15
CA LEU A 206 16.28 5.70 0.26
C LEU A 206 16.41 7.16 0.66
N ARG A 207 17.05 8.01 -0.15
CA ARG A 207 17.12 9.45 0.13
C ARG A 207 15.74 10.08 0.25
N MET A 208 14.83 9.78 -0.68
CA MET A 208 13.47 10.31 -0.63
C MET A 208 12.71 9.78 0.59
N LEU A 209 12.94 8.53 0.99
CA LEU A 209 12.38 7.98 2.23
C LEU A 209 12.92 8.72 3.45
N GLY A 210 14.24 8.88 3.59
CA GLY A 210 14.86 9.60 4.71
C GLY A 210 14.34 11.03 4.84
N LEU A 211 14.28 11.78 3.73
CA LEU A 211 13.71 13.13 3.72
C LEU A 211 12.22 13.13 4.11
N SER A 212 11.47 12.14 3.67
CA SER A 212 10.05 12.02 4.00
C SER A 212 9.82 11.63 5.45
N VAL A 213 10.72 10.83 6.06
CA VAL A 213 10.74 10.49 7.48
C VAL A 213 10.95 11.76 8.30
N VAL A 214 12.02 12.51 8.02
CA VAL A 214 12.32 13.78 8.72
C VAL A 214 11.14 14.74 8.64
N TRP A 215 10.60 14.93 7.45
CA TRP A 215 9.46 15.80 7.23
C TRP A 215 8.19 15.35 7.98
N ARG A 216 7.88 14.06 7.89
CA ARG A 216 6.61 13.52 8.42
C ARG A 216 6.59 13.43 9.93
N PHE A 217 7.76 13.17 10.54
CA PHE A 217 7.90 13.00 11.99
C PHE A 217 8.41 14.25 12.70
N GLY A 218 8.73 15.32 11.94
CA GLY A 218 9.16 16.62 12.51
C GLY A 218 10.47 16.49 13.27
N ILE A 219 11.48 15.82 12.72
CA ILE A 219 12.76 15.58 13.39
C ILE A 219 13.61 16.84 13.29
N GLU A 220 13.67 17.60 14.38
CA GLU A 220 14.40 18.88 14.44
C GLU A 220 15.93 18.69 14.33
N ASP A 221 16.47 17.62 14.91
CA ASP A 221 17.90 17.30 14.88
C ASP A 221 18.45 17.07 13.45
N ALA A 222 17.55 16.87 12.48
CA ALA A 222 17.94 16.70 11.08
C ALA A 222 18.31 18.02 10.36
N GLU A 223 18.10 19.18 10.97
CA GLU A 223 18.34 20.50 10.35
C GLU A 223 19.79 20.64 9.87
N GLU A 224 20.75 20.25 10.70
CA GLU A 224 22.18 20.37 10.36
C GLU A 224 22.54 19.52 9.13
N ILE A 225 22.04 18.30 9.04
CA ILE A 225 22.28 17.41 7.90
C ILE A 225 21.64 17.98 6.64
N LEU A 226 20.41 18.48 6.74
CA LEU A 226 19.68 19.07 5.61
C LEU A 226 20.41 20.30 5.08
N LEU A 227 20.90 21.19 5.96
CA LEU A 227 21.68 22.38 5.60
C LEU A 227 22.99 21.98 4.89
N ARG A 228 23.68 20.95 5.39
CA ARG A 228 24.91 20.42 4.75
C ARG A 228 24.65 19.91 3.33
N ILE A 229 23.53 19.19 3.12
CA ILE A 229 23.14 18.68 1.79
C ILE A 229 22.79 19.82 0.85
N VAL A 230 22.06 20.84 1.32
CA VAL A 230 21.74 22.03 0.51
C VAL A 230 23.01 22.76 0.08
N ALA A 231 23.94 22.96 1.02
CA ALA A 231 25.22 23.60 0.72
C ALA A 231 26.04 22.81 -0.33
N GLN A 232 26.07 21.48 -0.24
CA GLN A 232 26.72 20.62 -1.23
C GLN A 232 26.06 20.71 -2.62
N CYS A 233 24.73 20.75 -2.68
CA CYS A 233 23.99 20.91 -3.92
C CYS A 233 24.25 22.28 -4.57
N ASP A 234 24.28 23.35 -3.79
CA ASP A 234 24.56 24.71 -4.28
C ASP A 234 26.01 24.82 -4.81
N TYR A 235 26.98 24.21 -4.13
CA TYR A 235 28.37 24.14 -4.60
C TYR A 235 28.50 23.36 -5.90
N ALA A 236 27.87 22.18 -6.00
CA ALA A 236 27.88 21.36 -7.22
C ALA A 236 27.24 22.09 -8.41
N SER A 237 26.13 22.83 -8.16
CA SER A 237 25.46 23.64 -9.18
C SER A 237 26.30 24.80 -9.66
N ARG A 238 27.06 25.45 -8.79
CA ARG A 238 27.98 26.54 -9.13
C ARG A 238 29.20 26.03 -9.88
N SER A 239 29.81 24.93 -9.43
CA SER A 239 30.98 24.31 -10.07
C SER A 239 30.65 23.75 -11.46
N GLY A 240 29.44 23.16 -11.63
CA GLY A 240 28.94 22.68 -12.92
C GLY A 240 28.74 23.81 -13.94
N LYS A 241 28.28 25.00 -13.51
CA LYS A 241 28.17 26.20 -14.37
C LYS A 241 29.54 26.74 -14.85
N ILE A 242 30.60 26.59 -14.03
CA ILE A 242 31.95 27.01 -14.40
C ILE A 242 32.56 26.03 -15.42
N ARG A 243 32.30 24.72 -15.26
CA ARG A 243 32.80 23.68 -16.17
C ARG A 243 32.07 23.63 -17.51
N GLY A 244 30.74 23.90 -17.51
CA GLY A 244 29.91 23.88 -18.73
C GLY A 244 30.15 25.08 -19.69
N ARG A 245 31.00 26.02 -19.35
CA ARG A 245 31.40 27.11 -20.27
C ARG A 245 32.44 26.69 -21.29
N ASN A 246 33.09 25.54 -21.07
CA ASN A 246 34.16 25.03 -21.93
C ASN A 246 33.85 23.76 -22.74
N GLU A 247 32.68 23.15 -22.51
CA GLU A 247 32.30 21.95 -23.30
C GLU A 247 30.88 22.10 -23.83
N SER A 248 30.85 22.49 -25.11
CA SER A 248 29.63 22.71 -25.87
C SER A 248 28.83 21.44 -26.19
N ARG A 249 27.56 21.48 -25.93
CA ARG A 249 26.47 20.90 -26.76
C ARG A 249 26.07 19.42 -26.73
N SER A 250 26.53 18.53 -25.86
CA SER A 250 25.94 17.16 -25.91
C SER A 250 25.41 16.54 -24.61
N ALA A 251 25.42 17.25 -23.49
CA ALA A 251 25.00 16.68 -22.19
C ALA A 251 23.96 17.51 -21.42
N GLN A 252 23.09 18.23 -22.11
CA GLN A 252 22.11 19.10 -21.46
C GLN A 252 20.78 18.43 -21.07
N GLY A 253 20.70 17.11 -20.92
CA GLY A 253 19.42 16.42 -20.71
C GLY A 253 19.10 15.93 -19.30
N THR A 254 20.05 15.73 -18.40
CA THR A 254 19.77 14.88 -17.22
C THR A 254 20.18 15.38 -15.84
N ALA A 255 20.98 16.41 -15.71
CA ALA A 255 21.48 16.85 -14.40
C ALA A 255 20.66 17.99 -13.73
N ALA A 256 19.83 18.72 -14.46
CA ALA A 256 19.13 19.91 -13.96
C ALA A 256 17.78 19.64 -13.26
N LEU A 257 17.28 18.42 -13.23
CA LEU A 257 15.89 18.15 -12.82
C LEU A 257 15.70 17.62 -11.39
N TYR A 258 16.76 17.42 -10.60
CA TYR A 258 16.60 16.83 -9.26
C TYR A 258 17.60 17.35 -8.22
N CYS A 259 17.62 18.64 -7.99
CA CYS A 259 18.13 19.18 -6.73
C CYS A 259 16.94 19.33 -5.74
N PRO A 260 16.88 18.59 -4.62
CA PRO A 260 15.79 18.71 -3.65
C PRO A 260 15.73 20.11 -3.00
N ALA A 261 16.76 20.94 -3.18
CA ALA A 261 16.84 22.32 -2.72
C ALA A 261 15.68 23.20 -3.21
N GLY A 262 15.09 22.95 -4.38
CA GLY A 262 13.95 23.71 -4.90
C GLY A 262 12.67 23.48 -4.07
N ILE A 263 12.43 22.25 -3.64
CA ILE A 263 11.24 21.87 -2.87
C ILE A 263 11.37 22.34 -1.41
N LEU A 264 12.60 22.34 -0.88
CA LEU A 264 12.89 22.78 0.49
C LEU A 264 12.80 24.31 0.61
N ARG A 265 13.31 25.07 -0.38
CA ARG A 265 13.29 26.55 -0.36
C ARG A 265 11.89 27.17 -0.34
N GLU A 266 10.93 26.62 -1.09
CA GLU A 266 9.58 27.17 -1.14
C GLU A 266 8.78 26.94 0.14
N ARG A 267 9.11 25.94 0.94
CA ARG A 267 8.35 25.61 2.16
C ARG A 267 8.98 26.10 3.45
N PHE A 268 10.29 26.28 3.52
CA PHE A 268 10.95 26.87 4.70
C PHE A 268 10.87 28.41 4.74
N ALA A 269 10.60 29.08 3.63
CA ALA A 269 10.37 30.54 3.60
C ALA A 269 9.08 30.96 4.31
N GLY A 270 8.17 30.03 4.61
CA GLY A 270 6.89 30.33 5.28
C GLY A 270 6.87 30.15 6.80
N ILE A 271 7.98 29.76 7.43
CA ILE A 271 8.02 29.47 8.88
C ILE A 271 8.57 30.64 9.69
N HIS A 272 9.15 31.67 9.05
CA HIS A 272 9.71 32.85 9.71
C HIS A 272 8.95 34.18 9.40
N SER A 273 7.67 34.07 9.03
CA SER A 273 6.80 35.25 8.90
C SER A 273 5.60 35.18 9.83
#